data_7e4451a6fc4bd9f2879da4c67c32422c
#
_entry.id   7e4451a6fc4bd9f2879da4c67c32422c
#
_cell.length_a   1.000
_cell.length_b   1.000
_cell.length_c   1.000
_cell.angle_alpha   90.00
_cell.angle_beta   90.00
_cell.angle_gamma   90.00
#
_symmetry.space_group_name_H-M   'P 1'
#
loop_
_entity.id
_entity.type
_entity.pdbx_description
1 polymer ?
#
loop_
_entity_poly.entity_id
_entity_poly.type
_entity_poly.pdbx_seq_one_letter_code
_entity_poly.pdbx_strand_id
1 'polypeptide(L)'
;MGLYDVAMIKDNHKLAAGGLTAAYDGIRAAFPHVDIQVEVTTTAEALESVAAGARFLLCDNMSTDLLRDTVDAVRATGEHVEVEATGGLTL
;
A
#
# COMPACT_ATOMS: atom_id res chain seq x y z
N MET A 1 19.77 18.28 5.02
CA MET A 1 19.09 17.33 4.19
C MET A 1 18.34 16.29 5.02
N GLY A 2 17.09 16.23 4.86
CA GLY A 2 16.32 15.20 5.53
C GLY A 2 16.32 13.93 4.72
N LEU A 3 16.69 12.85 5.33
CA LEU A 3 16.50 11.56 4.70
C LEU A 3 15.04 11.19 4.90
N TYR A 4 14.41 10.90 3.80
CA TYR A 4 13.02 10.50 3.82
C TYR A 4 12.98 8.97 3.94
N ASP A 5 12.67 8.49 5.12
CA ASP A 5 12.62 7.06 5.36
C ASP A 5 11.24 6.53 5.03
N VAL A 6 11.21 5.51 4.19
CA VAL A 6 9.98 4.84 3.81
C VAL A 6 10.15 3.36 4.08
N ALA A 7 9.23 2.79 4.83
CA ALA A 7 9.16 1.35 5.01
C ALA A 7 8.24 0.78 3.94
N MET A 8 8.63 -0.33 3.34
CA MET A 8 7.84 -0.95 2.29
C MET A 8 7.38 -2.35 2.72
N ILE A 9 6.10 -2.60 2.58
CA ILE A 9 5.52 -3.91 2.84
C ILE A 9 5.35 -4.62 1.51
N LYS A 10 6.03 -5.74 1.37
CA LYS A 10 5.97 -6.61 0.20
C LYS A 10 5.33 -7.94 0.57
N ASP A 11 5.11 -8.78 -0.42
CA ASP A 11 4.47 -10.08 -0.21
C ASP A 11 5.16 -10.91 0.87
N ASN A 12 6.49 -10.90 0.91
CA ASN A 12 7.26 -11.63 1.92
C ASN A 12 6.86 -11.22 3.34
N HIS A 13 6.71 -9.93 3.55
CA HIS A 13 6.36 -9.40 4.86
C HIS A 13 4.95 -9.82 5.26
N LYS A 14 4.03 -9.83 4.29
CA LYS A 14 2.64 -10.21 4.54
C LYS A 14 2.57 -11.66 5.00
N LEU A 15 3.28 -12.54 4.32
CA LEU A 15 3.28 -13.96 4.66
C LEU A 15 3.95 -14.21 6.02
N ALA A 16 5.08 -13.55 6.26
CA ALA A 16 5.83 -13.75 7.51
C ALA A 16 5.06 -13.23 8.71
N ALA A 17 4.28 -12.19 8.55
CA ALA A 17 3.53 -11.58 9.66
C ALA A 17 2.14 -12.17 9.84
N GLY A 18 1.70 -13.06 8.97
CA GLY A 18 0.37 -13.65 9.05
C GLY A 18 -0.71 -12.84 8.36
N GLY A 19 -0.32 -11.92 7.47
CA GLY A 19 -1.25 -11.13 6.69
C GLY A 19 -0.83 -9.68 6.57
N LEU A 20 -1.50 -8.94 5.69
CA LEU A 20 -1.15 -7.57 5.40
C LEU A 20 -1.39 -6.65 6.60
N THR A 21 -2.53 -6.79 7.25
CA THR A 21 -2.86 -5.94 8.40
C THR A 21 -1.86 -6.14 9.53
N ALA A 22 -1.50 -7.41 9.81
CA ALA A 22 -0.51 -7.71 10.84
C ALA A 22 0.85 -7.11 10.50
N ALA A 23 1.25 -7.19 9.22
CA ALA A 23 2.52 -6.61 8.77
C ALA A 23 2.51 -5.10 8.92
N TYR A 24 1.42 -4.45 8.53
CA TYR A 24 1.29 -3.01 8.63
C TYR A 24 1.35 -2.56 10.09
N ASP A 25 0.57 -3.21 10.94
CA ASP A 25 0.52 -2.84 12.35
C ASP A 25 1.87 -3.04 13.03
N GLY A 26 2.58 -4.11 12.68
CA GLY A 26 3.90 -4.37 13.24
C GLY A 26 4.91 -3.29 12.88
N ILE A 27 4.93 -2.87 11.62
CA ILE A 27 5.85 -1.83 11.18
C ILE A 27 5.45 -0.47 11.77
N ARG A 28 4.16 -0.18 11.82
CA ARG A 28 3.70 1.07 12.40
C ARG A 28 4.04 1.17 13.89
N ALA A 29 3.94 0.07 14.61
CA ALA A 29 4.29 0.04 16.02
C ALA A 29 5.80 0.23 16.24
N ALA A 30 6.61 -0.38 15.36
CA ALA A 30 8.07 -0.29 15.46
C ALA A 30 8.60 1.07 14.98
N PHE A 31 7.96 1.66 13.98
CA PHE A 31 8.43 2.89 13.34
C PHE A 31 7.28 3.87 13.14
N PRO A 32 6.79 4.49 14.21
CA PRO A 32 5.57 5.32 14.14
C PRO A 32 5.71 6.59 13.31
N HIS A 33 6.94 7.02 13.01
CA HIS A 33 7.19 8.25 12.27
C HIS A 33 7.61 8.00 10.82
N VAL A 34 7.65 6.76 10.40
CA VAL A 34 8.07 6.39 9.05
C VAL A 34 6.84 6.22 8.18
N ASP A 35 6.88 6.75 6.97
CA ASP A 35 5.81 6.50 6.00
C ASP A 35 5.90 5.06 5.52
N ILE A 36 4.74 4.41 5.41
CA ILE A 36 4.69 3.02 5.00
C ILE A 36 4.02 2.92 3.64
N GLN A 37 4.75 2.37 2.68
CA GLN A 37 4.23 2.08 1.35
C GLN A 37 3.91 0.60 1.28
N VAL A 38 2.70 0.26 0.83
CA VAL A 38 2.28 -1.13 0.71
C VAL A 38 2.23 -1.51 -0.75
N GLU A 39 2.93 -2.58 -1.10
CA GLU A 39 2.89 -3.14 -2.45
C GLU A 39 1.68 -4.05 -2.55
N VAL A 40 0.80 -3.77 -3.49
CA VAL A 40 -0.45 -4.52 -3.66
C VAL A 40 -0.53 -5.04 -5.07
N THR A 41 -1.13 -6.22 -5.22
CA THR A 41 -1.31 -6.86 -6.53
C THR A 41 -2.78 -7.05 -6.88
N THR A 42 -3.69 -6.78 -5.94
CA THR A 42 -5.13 -6.91 -6.17
C THR A 42 -5.85 -5.74 -5.52
N THR A 43 -7.08 -5.52 -5.98
CA THR A 43 -7.96 -4.50 -5.39
C THR A 43 -8.25 -4.82 -3.92
N ALA A 44 -8.45 -6.10 -3.61
CA ALA A 44 -8.72 -6.51 -2.23
C ALA A 44 -7.57 -6.15 -1.30
N GLU A 45 -6.33 -6.37 -1.73
CA GLU A 45 -5.17 -5.98 -0.95
C GLU A 45 -5.09 -4.47 -0.75
N ALA A 46 -5.42 -3.71 -1.79
CA ALA A 46 -5.41 -2.26 -1.68
C ALA A 46 -6.43 -1.78 -0.64
N LEU A 47 -7.63 -2.33 -0.66
CA LEU A 47 -8.67 -1.96 0.30
C LEU A 47 -8.30 -2.38 1.71
N GLU A 48 -7.72 -3.55 1.87
CA GLU A 48 -7.25 -4.01 3.18
C GLU A 48 -6.16 -3.08 3.72
N SER A 49 -5.24 -2.64 2.86
CA SER A 49 -4.19 -1.72 3.24
C SER A 49 -4.75 -0.39 3.74
N VAL A 50 -5.72 0.15 3.02
CA VAL A 50 -6.36 1.41 3.40
C VAL A 50 -7.10 1.24 4.72
N ALA A 51 -7.78 0.12 4.92
CA ALA A 51 -8.48 -0.16 6.17
C ALA A 51 -7.50 -0.26 7.35
N ALA A 52 -6.28 -0.75 7.10
CA ALA A 52 -5.24 -0.82 8.13
C ALA A 52 -4.65 0.56 8.45
N GLY A 53 -4.84 1.53 7.58
CA GLY A 53 -4.34 2.88 7.78
C GLY A 53 -3.31 3.35 6.75
N ALA A 54 -3.04 2.54 5.74
CA ALA A 54 -2.05 2.89 4.72
C ALA A 54 -2.49 4.10 3.92
N ARG A 55 -1.54 4.96 3.56
CA ARG A 55 -1.80 6.15 2.76
C ARG A 55 -0.96 6.18 1.50
N PHE A 56 -0.09 5.19 1.30
CA PHE A 56 0.73 5.07 0.11
C PHE A 56 0.66 3.63 -0.39
N LEU A 57 0.19 3.46 -1.62
CA LEU A 57 0.08 2.13 -2.23
C LEU A 57 0.92 2.08 -3.49
N LEU A 58 1.62 0.98 -3.69
CA LEU A 58 2.33 0.70 -4.92
C LEU A 58 1.64 -0.48 -5.59
N CYS A 59 1.01 -0.22 -6.73
CA CYS A 59 0.33 -1.27 -7.48
C CYS A 59 1.34 -1.99 -8.36
N ASP A 60 1.53 -3.27 -8.12
CA ASP A 60 2.51 -4.08 -8.82
C ASP A 60 1.82 -5.13 -9.66
N ASN A 61 2.31 -5.32 -10.88
CA ASN A 61 1.85 -6.38 -11.79
C ASN A 61 0.35 -6.32 -12.04
N MET A 62 -0.20 -5.12 -12.19
CA MET A 62 -1.61 -4.93 -12.50
C MET A 62 -1.79 -4.52 -13.95
N SER A 63 -2.84 -5.07 -14.60
CA SER A 63 -3.26 -4.58 -15.89
C SER A 63 -3.83 -3.17 -15.73
N THR A 64 -3.95 -2.45 -16.86
CA THR A 64 -4.51 -1.10 -16.83
C THR A 64 -5.93 -1.10 -16.27
N ASP A 65 -6.74 -2.09 -16.64
CA ASP A 65 -8.12 -2.19 -16.16
C ASP A 65 -8.15 -2.46 -14.66
N LEU A 66 -7.33 -3.38 -14.19
CA LEU A 66 -7.27 -3.68 -12.75
C LEU A 66 -6.76 -2.47 -11.97
N LEU A 67 -5.77 -1.78 -12.51
CA LEU A 67 -5.22 -0.59 -11.87
C LEU A 67 -6.28 0.49 -11.71
N ARG A 68 -7.07 0.71 -12.78
CA ARG A 68 -8.16 1.68 -12.74
C ARG A 68 -9.21 1.31 -11.70
N ASP A 69 -9.62 0.04 -11.68
CA ASP A 69 -10.59 -0.44 -10.72
C ASP A 69 -10.08 -0.27 -9.29
N THR A 70 -8.80 -0.54 -9.07
CA THR A 70 -8.18 -0.42 -7.77
C THR A 70 -8.18 1.04 -7.31
N VAL A 71 -7.80 1.96 -8.18
CA VAL A 71 -7.81 3.39 -7.86
C VAL A 71 -9.21 3.87 -7.53
N ASP A 72 -10.19 3.47 -8.34
CA ASP A 72 -11.58 3.86 -8.11
C ASP A 72 -12.09 3.33 -6.77
N ALA A 73 -11.76 2.08 -6.45
CA ALA A 73 -12.18 1.47 -5.19
C ALA A 73 -11.54 2.18 -3.99
N VAL A 74 -10.26 2.53 -4.10
CA VAL A 74 -9.55 3.24 -3.04
C VAL A 74 -10.16 4.63 -2.83
N ARG A 75 -10.45 5.34 -3.91
CA ARG A 75 -11.07 6.67 -3.81
C ARG A 75 -12.46 6.60 -3.22
N ALA A 76 -13.18 5.53 -3.48
CA ALA A 76 -14.52 5.34 -2.94
C ALA A 76 -14.54 5.19 -1.42
N THR A 77 -13.40 4.85 -0.81
CA THR A 77 -13.30 4.77 0.65
C THR A 77 -13.38 6.15 1.31
N GLY A 78 -13.14 7.22 0.55
CA GLY A 78 -13.09 8.58 1.10
C GLY A 78 -11.78 8.94 1.77
N GLU A 79 -10.82 8.02 1.81
CA GLU A 79 -9.52 8.29 2.41
C GLU A 79 -8.56 8.91 1.39
N HIS A 80 -7.69 9.76 1.87
CA HIS A 80 -6.68 10.37 1.01
C HIS A 80 -5.48 9.42 0.90
N VAL A 81 -5.39 8.71 -0.22
CA VAL A 81 -4.36 7.69 -0.45
C VAL A 81 -3.67 8.00 -1.76
N GLU A 82 -2.34 7.97 -1.74
CA GLU A 82 -1.55 8.10 -2.95
C GLU A 82 -1.31 6.71 -3.54
N VAL A 83 -1.53 6.59 -4.83
CA VAL A 83 -1.40 5.31 -5.54
C VAL A 83 -0.41 5.50 -6.68
N GLU A 84 0.61 4.65 -6.70
CA GLU A 84 1.58 4.61 -7.79
C GLU A 84 1.56 3.23 -8.41
N ALA A 85 1.98 3.15 -9.66
CA ALA A 85 2.11 1.87 -10.35
C ALA A 85 3.58 1.62 -10.68
N THR A 86 3.99 0.36 -10.65
CA THR A 86 5.34 0.00 -11.07
C THR A 86 5.51 0.35 -12.55
N GLY A 87 6.72 0.67 -12.95
CA GLY A 87 7.01 1.08 -14.32
C GLY A 87 6.90 2.59 -14.54
N GLY A 88 6.69 3.37 -13.49
CA GLY A 88 6.71 4.82 -13.56
C GLY A 88 5.38 5.47 -13.92
N LEU A 89 4.29 4.71 -13.94
CA LEU A 89 2.98 5.29 -14.17
C LEU A 89 2.47 5.92 -12.87
N THR A 90 2.06 7.17 -12.98
CA THR A 90 1.47 7.88 -11.85
C THR A 90 0.03 8.22 -12.19
N LEU A 91 -0.83 8.02 -11.25
CA LEU A 91 -2.26 8.23 -11.46
C LEU A 91 -2.76 9.43 -10.65
#